data_025197b886986ee8ce01523efc17e319
#
_entry.id   025197b886986ee8ce01523efc17e319
#
_cell.length_a   1.000
_cell.length_b   1.000
_cell.length_c   1.000
_cell.angle_alpha   90.00
_cell.angle_beta   90.00
_cell.angle_gamma   90.00
#
_symmetry.space_group_name_H-M   'P 1'
#
loop_
_entity.id
_entity.type
_entity.pdbx_description
1 polymer ?
#
loop_
_entity_poly.entity_id
_entity_poly.type
_entity_poly.pdbx_seq_one_letter_code
_entity_poly.pdbx_strand_id
1 'polypeptide(L)'
;MKNKVDGGEAIVEAFRKLGVDYILSSPGTEWAPVWEAMADQIQQGKAGPKLLDVWHETLAVDMAAGYTLATGKMQGVLLHAGSGLLQGAMGIHAAHVASIPMVVISGESMTYGEKADFDPGAQWINNLSIVGGTTHLVDSIVKFASIAGSAATVFESITRAGEIAQRNPKGPTYLAVSTETLMDNWTPPERPRKIPAAPKLQSSPDAVDQLGKLLEKAKNPVVLTESAGREIETYNALVKF
;
A
#
# COMPACT_ATOMS: atom_id res chain seq x y z
N MET A 1 -21.58 -13.98 15.99
CA MET A 1 -20.16 -13.60 16.16
C MET A 1 -19.34 -14.48 15.24
N LYS A 2 -18.52 -13.89 14.39
CA LYS A 2 -17.62 -14.63 13.51
C LYS A 2 -16.58 -15.34 14.37
N ASN A 3 -16.65 -16.67 14.46
CA ASN A 3 -15.63 -17.47 15.18
C ASN A 3 -14.38 -17.77 14.34
N LYS A 4 -14.28 -17.16 13.16
CA LYS A 4 -13.26 -17.50 12.18
C LYS A 4 -12.45 -16.26 11.84
N VAL A 5 -11.16 -16.31 12.16
CA VAL A 5 -10.19 -15.31 11.74
C VAL A 5 -9.70 -15.70 10.34
N ASP A 6 -9.81 -14.83 9.37
CA ASP A 6 -9.52 -15.11 7.95
C ASP A 6 -8.54 -14.12 7.30
N GLY A 7 -8.37 -14.23 5.98
CA GLY A 7 -7.49 -13.35 5.23
C GLY A 7 -7.88 -11.88 5.29
N GLY A 8 -9.18 -11.57 5.44
CA GLY A 8 -9.65 -10.19 5.66
C GLY A 8 -9.11 -9.59 6.96
N GLU A 9 -9.18 -10.36 8.06
CA GLU A 9 -8.59 -9.96 9.34
C GLU A 9 -7.06 -9.77 9.23
N ALA A 10 -6.38 -10.66 8.50
CA ALA A 10 -4.95 -10.55 8.27
C ALA A 10 -4.57 -9.25 7.56
N ILE A 11 -5.38 -8.79 6.61
CA ILE A 11 -5.19 -7.51 5.89
C ILE A 11 -5.34 -6.33 6.86
N VAL A 12 -6.42 -6.30 7.63
CA VAL A 12 -6.68 -5.22 8.60
C VAL A 12 -5.57 -5.15 9.65
N GLU A 13 -5.13 -6.31 10.16
CA GLU A 13 -4.05 -6.39 11.14
C GLU A 13 -2.69 -5.93 10.57
N ALA A 14 -2.40 -6.26 9.32
CA ALA A 14 -1.19 -5.80 8.64
C ALA A 14 -1.18 -4.27 8.48
N PHE A 15 -2.29 -3.66 8.06
CA PHE A 15 -2.40 -2.20 7.96
C PHE A 15 -2.34 -1.53 9.34
N ARG A 16 -2.93 -2.14 10.36
CA ARG A 16 -2.78 -1.67 11.75
C ARG A 16 -1.32 -1.68 12.19
N LYS A 17 -0.61 -2.76 11.87
CA LYS A 17 0.82 -2.89 12.17
C LYS A 17 1.68 -1.86 11.45
N LEU A 18 1.32 -1.49 10.23
CA LEU A 18 1.97 -0.44 9.45
C LEU A 18 1.64 0.98 9.92
N GLY A 19 0.70 1.15 10.85
CA GLY A 19 0.28 2.47 11.35
C GLY A 19 -0.52 3.27 10.33
N VAL A 20 -1.23 2.59 9.44
CA VAL A 20 -2.11 3.21 8.44
C VAL A 20 -3.33 3.80 9.12
N ASP A 21 -3.66 5.06 8.82
CA ASP A 21 -4.84 5.73 9.37
C ASP A 21 -6.13 5.35 8.61
N TYR A 22 -6.02 5.19 7.29
CA TYR A 22 -7.16 4.87 6.42
C TYR A 22 -6.83 3.75 5.43
N ILE A 23 -7.80 2.88 5.22
CA ILE A 23 -7.91 1.99 4.09
C ILE A 23 -8.94 2.62 3.16
N LEU A 24 -8.51 3.08 1.99
CA LEU A 24 -9.39 3.66 0.98
C LEU A 24 -9.79 2.56 -0.01
N SER A 25 -11.07 2.42 -0.24
CA SER A 25 -11.61 1.31 -1.03
C SER A 25 -12.63 1.81 -2.05
N SER A 26 -12.57 1.28 -3.27
CA SER A 26 -13.70 1.29 -4.18
C SER A 26 -14.41 -0.05 -4.03
N PRO A 27 -15.73 -0.07 -3.79
CA PRO A 27 -16.43 -1.29 -3.38
C PRO A 27 -16.33 -2.42 -4.41
N GLY A 28 -15.83 -3.56 -3.99
CA GLY A 28 -15.87 -4.83 -4.70
C GLY A 28 -16.30 -5.94 -3.73
N THR A 29 -17.11 -6.89 -4.19
CA THR A 29 -17.69 -7.93 -3.32
C THR A 29 -16.64 -8.87 -2.71
N GLU A 30 -15.46 -8.96 -3.30
CA GLU A 30 -14.33 -9.72 -2.75
C GLU A 30 -13.86 -9.22 -1.40
N TRP A 31 -14.10 -7.93 -1.11
CA TRP A 31 -13.65 -7.31 0.14
C TRP A 31 -14.58 -7.57 1.33
N ALA A 32 -15.64 -8.36 1.15
CA ALA A 32 -16.55 -8.72 2.25
C ALA A 32 -15.82 -9.21 3.52
N PRO A 33 -14.77 -10.08 3.47
CA PRO A 33 -14.03 -10.48 4.66
C PRO A 33 -13.34 -9.31 5.35
N VAL A 34 -12.83 -8.33 4.60
CA VAL A 34 -12.23 -7.12 5.17
C VAL A 34 -13.27 -6.22 5.83
N TRP A 35 -14.45 -6.07 5.21
CA TRP A 35 -15.55 -5.29 5.82
C TRP A 35 -16.02 -5.91 7.12
N GLU A 36 -16.13 -7.24 7.18
CA GLU A 36 -16.46 -7.95 8.43
C GLU A 36 -15.38 -7.73 9.50
N ALA A 37 -14.09 -7.83 9.15
CA ALA A 37 -12.99 -7.56 10.07
C ALA A 37 -12.99 -6.11 10.58
N MET A 38 -13.34 -5.15 9.73
CA MET A 38 -13.50 -3.74 10.12
C MET A 38 -14.70 -3.52 11.05
N ALA A 39 -15.82 -4.20 10.80
CA ALA A 39 -16.99 -4.16 11.70
C ALA A 39 -16.64 -4.75 13.07
N ASP A 40 -15.95 -5.87 13.13
CA ASP A 40 -15.47 -6.48 14.37
C ASP A 40 -14.50 -5.56 15.12
N GLN A 41 -13.58 -4.89 14.41
CA GLN A 41 -12.70 -3.88 15.01
C GLN A 41 -13.48 -2.78 15.71
N ILE A 42 -14.54 -2.26 15.08
CA ILE A 42 -15.40 -1.20 15.64
C ILE A 42 -16.15 -1.72 16.86
N GLN A 43 -16.76 -2.91 16.76
CA GLN A 43 -17.49 -3.54 17.87
C GLN A 43 -16.63 -3.76 19.11
N GLN A 44 -15.38 -4.16 18.92
CA GLN A 44 -14.41 -4.42 19.98
C GLN A 44 -13.76 -3.16 20.54
N GLY A 45 -14.02 -1.98 19.95
CA GLY A 45 -13.33 -0.73 20.30
C GLY A 45 -11.82 -0.78 20.06
N LYS A 46 -11.37 -1.65 19.15
CA LYS A 46 -9.95 -1.87 18.85
C LYS A 46 -9.43 -0.73 17.97
N ALA A 47 -8.33 -0.10 18.39
CA ALA A 47 -7.68 0.93 17.56
C ALA A 47 -7.10 0.32 16.27
N GLY A 48 -7.18 1.08 15.17
CA GLY A 48 -6.68 0.62 13.87
C GLY A 48 -7.10 1.55 12.72
N PRO A 49 -6.86 1.15 11.48
CA PRO A 49 -7.24 1.93 10.32
C PRO A 49 -8.77 2.09 10.25
N LYS A 50 -9.21 3.18 9.65
CA LYS A 50 -10.62 3.39 9.29
C LYS A 50 -10.83 3.03 7.84
N LEU A 51 -11.92 2.36 7.52
CA LEU A 51 -12.31 2.11 6.14
C LEU A 51 -13.03 3.34 5.58
N LEU A 52 -12.64 3.75 4.39
CA LEU A 52 -13.29 4.83 3.66
C LEU A 52 -13.62 4.33 2.25
N ASP A 53 -14.91 4.02 2.05
CA ASP A 53 -15.41 3.65 0.73
C ASP A 53 -15.62 4.89 -0.14
N VAL A 54 -15.19 4.78 -1.37
CA VAL A 54 -15.29 5.83 -2.37
C VAL A 54 -15.90 5.30 -3.67
N TRP A 55 -16.40 6.18 -4.50
CA TRP A 55 -17.19 5.84 -5.68
C TRP A 55 -16.38 5.35 -6.89
N HIS A 56 -15.05 5.47 -6.85
CA HIS A 56 -14.21 5.13 -7.98
C HIS A 56 -12.78 4.81 -7.53
N GLU A 57 -12.13 3.89 -8.18
CA GLU A 57 -10.78 3.40 -7.83
C GLU A 57 -9.71 4.48 -7.98
N THR A 58 -9.80 5.30 -9.02
CA THR A 58 -8.89 6.46 -9.17
C THR A 58 -8.99 7.38 -7.96
N LEU A 59 -10.22 7.64 -7.48
CA LEU A 59 -10.42 8.49 -6.31
C LEU A 59 -9.81 7.88 -5.05
N ALA A 60 -9.91 6.55 -4.87
CA ALA A 60 -9.28 5.87 -3.73
C ALA A 60 -7.75 6.08 -3.74
N VAL A 61 -7.10 5.90 -4.89
CA VAL A 61 -5.65 6.09 -5.03
C VAL A 61 -5.26 7.55 -4.83
N ASP A 62 -5.98 8.49 -5.45
CA ASP A 62 -5.66 9.92 -5.37
C ASP A 62 -5.88 10.48 -3.97
N MET A 63 -6.92 10.05 -3.26
CA MET A 63 -7.14 10.42 -1.86
C MET A 63 -6.06 9.87 -0.94
N ALA A 64 -5.60 8.61 -1.16
CA ALA A 64 -4.48 8.05 -0.43
C ALA A 64 -3.20 8.87 -0.67
N ALA A 65 -2.95 9.25 -1.92
CA ALA A 65 -1.81 10.09 -2.28
C ALA A 65 -1.90 11.47 -1.62
N GLY A 66 -3.04 12.14 -1.70
CA GLY A 66 -3.27 13.46 -1.10
C GLY A 66 -3.11 13.43 0.42
N TYR A 67 -3.67 12.42 1.09
CA TYR A 67 -3.50 12.26 2.54
C TYR A 67 -2.04 12.03 2.93
N THR A 68 -1.34 11.18 2.18
CA THR A 68 0.09 10.90 2.41
C THR A 68 0.94 12.17 2.22
N LEU A 69 0.64 12.99 1.20
CA LEU A 69 1.33 14.27 0.99
C LEU A 69 1.10 15.26 2.13
N ALA A 70 -0.14 15.33 2.64
CA ALA A 70 -0.49 16.26 3.70
C ALA A 70 0.04 15.87 5.07
N THR A 71 0.17 14.57 5.34
CA THR A 71 0.48 14.06 6.69
C THR A 71 1.83 13.36 6.81
N GLY A 72 2.45 13.00 5.68
CA GLY A 72 3.65 12.15 5.66
C GLY A 72 3.37 10.67 5.94
N LYS A 73 2.12 10.27 6.21
CA LYS A 73 1.74 8.91 6.59
C LYS A 73 1.23 8.11 5.38
N MET A 74 1.87 6.99 5.12
CA MET A 74 1.46 6.02 4.10
C MET A 74 0.05 5.49 4.35
N GLN A 75 -0.75 5.33 3.29
CA GLN A 75 -2.11 4.77 3.37
C GLN A 75 -2.23 3.43 2.66
N GLY A 76 -3.31 2.69 2.99
CA GLY A 76 -3.72 1.46 2.30
C GLY A 76 -4.81 1.75 1.27
N VAL A 77 -4.77 1.03 0.15
CA VAL A 77 -5.78 1.13 -0.90
C VAL A 77 -6.25 -0.27 -1.29
N LEU A 78 -7.58 -0.47 -1.34
CA LEU A 78 -8.19 -1.71 -1.82
C LEU A 78 -8.98 -1.41 -3.09
N LEU A 79 -8.62 -2.09 -4.16
CA LEU A 79 -9.23 -1.94 -5.48
C LEU A 79 -9.98 -3.21 -5.87
N HIS A 80 -11.04 -3.07 -6.65
CA HIS A 80 -11.75 -4.21 -7.21
C HIS A 80 -10.84 -5.03 -8.14
N ALA A 81 -11.09 -6.33 -8.22
CA ALA A 81 -10.34 -7.25 -9.07
C ALA A 81 -10.34 -6.79 -10.53
N GLY A 82 -9.22 -6.97 -11.21
CA GLY A 82 -9.08 -6.70 -12.64
C GLY A 82 -9.44 -5.28 -13.05
N SER A 83 -10.71 -5.02 -13.29
CA SER A 83 -11.20 -3.72 -13.77
C SER A 83 -10.89 -2.57 -12.81
N GLY A 84 -10.99 -2.80 -11.50
CA GLY A 84 -10.65 -1.77 -10.51
C GLY A 84 -9.17 -1.41 -10.52
N LEU A 85 -8.30 -2.39 -10.67
CA LEU A 85 -6.87 -2.13 -10.83
C LEU A 85 -6.57 -1.32 -12.09
N LEU A 86 -7.22 -1.64 -13.22
CA LEU A 86 -7.10 -0.86 -14.45
C LEU A 86 -7.52 0.60 -14.25
N GLN A 87 -8.63 0.83 -13.56
CA GLN A 87 -9.11 2.18 -13.24
C GLN A 87 -8.15 2.94 -12.29
N GLY A 88 -7.55 2.24 -11.33
CA GLY A 88 -6.59 2.84 -10.39
C GLY A 88 -5.18 3.05 -10.95
N ALA A 89 -4.83 2.43 -12.08
CA ALA A 89 -3.47 2.38 -12.59
C ALA A 89 -2.86 3.76 -12.86
N MET A 90 -3.65 4.72 -13.35
CA MET A 90 -3.18 6.09 -13.58
C MET A 90 -2.75 6.78 -12.27
N GLY A 91 -3.56 6.67 -11.22
CA GLY A 91 -3.21 7.22 -9.90
C GLY A 91 -1.98 6.53 -9.29
N ILE A 92 -1.86 5.20 -9.46
CA ILE A 92 -0.68 4.44 -9.03
C ILE A 92 0.58 4.93 -9.75
N HIS A 93 0.50 5.12 -11.07
CA HIS A 93 1.61 5.69 -11.85
C HIS A 93 1.98 7.09 -11.37
N ALA A 94 1.00 7.96 -11.16
CA ALA A 94 1.23 9.31 -10.63
C ALA A 94 1.90 9.28 -9.25
N ALA A 95 1.48 8.39 -8.35
CA ALA A 95 2.10 8.18 -7.06
C ALA A 95 3.55 7.67 -7.17
N HIS A 96 3.82 6.81 -8.16
CA HIS A 96 5.18 6.32 -8.43
C HIS A 96 6.11 7.47 -8.85
N VAL A 97 5.70 8.24 -9.85
CA VAL A 97 6.47 9.41 -10.35
C VAL A 97 6.69 10.43 -9.24
N ALA A 98 5.65 10.66 -8.42
CA ALA A 98 5.73 11.61 -7.31
C ALA A 98 6.40 11.04 -6.04
N SER A 99 6.89 9.80 -6.05
CA SER A 99 7.51 9.15 -4.87
C SER A 99 6.60 9.14 -3.62
N ILE A 100 5.31 8.87 -3.82
CA ILE A 100 4.30 8.81 -2.76
C ILE A 100 4.11 7.36 -2.31
N PRO A 101 4.46 6.99 -1.07
CA PRO A 101 4.30 5.64 -0.58
C PRO A 101 2.83 5.30 -0.33
N MET A 102 2.41 4.13 -0.80
CA MET A 102 1.14 3.48 -0.48
C MET A 102 1.24 1.98 -0.70
N VAL A 103 0.39 1.21 -0.05
CA VAL A 103 0.21 -0.21 -0.34
C VAL A 103 -1.13 -0.37 -1.02
N VAL A 104 -1.08 -0.76 -2.30
CA VAL A 104 -2.27 -1.03 -3.11
C VAL A 104 -2.49 -2.53 -3.13
N ILE A 105 -3.71 -2.96 -2.86
CA ILE A 105 -4.12 -4.36 -2.97
C ILE A 105 -5.32 -4.42 -3.89
N SER A 106 -5.30 -5.29 -4.88
CA SER A 106 -6.52 -5.63 -5.61
C SER A 106 -6.93 -7.07 -5.34
N GLY A 107 -8.21 -7.31 -5.40
CA GLY A 107 -8.73 -8.67 -5.50
C GLY A 107 -8.22 -9.36 -6.74
N GLU A 108 -8.26 -10.67 -6.73
CA GLU A 108 -7.98 -11.52 -7.89
C GLU A 108 -9.01 -12.63 -7.93
N SER A 109 -9.24 -13.16 -9.11
CA SER A 109 -9.99 -14.40 -9.28
C SER A 109 -9.30 -15.54 -8.55
N MET A 110 -9.96 -16.69 -8.47
CA MET A 110 -9.34 -17.90 -7.94
C MET A 110 -8.03 -18.21 -8.66
N THR A 111 -6.96 -18.42 -7.88
CA THR A 111 -5.63 -18.69 -8.44
C THR A 111 -5.34 -20.19 -8.57
N TYR A 112 -5.91 -21.01 -7.71
CA TYR A 112 -5.52 -22.44 -7.64
C TYR A 112 -6.67 -23.41 -7.88
N GLY A 113 -7.91 -23.08 -7.49
CA GLY A 113 -9.04 -24.00 -7.60
C GLY A 113 -8.89 -25.33 -6.86
N GLU A 114 -7.97 -25.40 -5.88
CA GLU A 114 -7.61 -26.64 -5.18
C GLU A 114 -8.63 -27.04 -4.12
N LYS A 115 -9.48 -26.11 -3.67
CA LYS A 115 -10.53 -26.40 -2.69
C LYS A 115 -11.79 -26.83 -3.42
N ALA A 116 -12.04 -28.14 -3.48
CA ALA A 116 -13.20 -28.71 -4.14
C ALA A 116 -14.56 -28.25 -3.57
N ASP A 117 -14.58 -27.76 -2.34
CA ASP A 117 -15.74 -27.27 -1.61
C ASP A 117 -15.90 -25.75 -1.67
N PHE A 118 -15.03 -25.04 -2.40
CA PHE A 118 -15.07 -23.60 -2.57
C PHE A 118 -15.53 -23.23 -3.98
N ASP A 119 -16.76 -22.73 -4.10
CA ASP A 119 -17.29 -22.16 -5.33
C ASP A 119 -17.46 -20.65 -5.19
N PRO A 120 -16.59 -19.84 -5.80
CA PRO A 120 -16.71 -18.38 -5.78
C PRO A 120 -17.80 -17.85 -6.70
N GLY A 121 -18.40 -18.72 -7.51
CA GLY A 121 -19.31 -18.34 -8.60
C GLY A 121 -18.58 -18.01 -9.91
N ALA A 122 -19.33 -18.09 -11.01
CA ALA A 122 -18.79 -17.97 -12.37
C ALA A 122 -18.07 -16.65 -12.65
N GLN A 123 -18.49 -15.57 -11.99
CA GLN A 123 -17.87 -14.25 -12.12
C GLN A 123 -16.38 -14.27 -11.75
N TRP A 124 -16.02 -14.99 -10.69
CA TRP A 124 -14.66 -15.06 -10.17
C TRP A 124 -13.76 -16.03 -10.92
N ILE A 125 -14.35 -16.94 -11.71
CA ILE A 125 -13.56 -17.91 -12.47
C ILE A 125 -13.01 -17.31 -13.77
N ASN A 126 -13.83 -16.55 -14.52
CA ASN A 126 -13.48 -16.18 -15.88
C ASN A 126 -13.51 -14.68 -16.19
N ASN A 127 -14.34 -13.88 -15.51
CA ASN A 127 -14.69 -12.56 -16.01
C ASN A 127 -13.84 -11.41 -15.44
N LEU A 128 -13.09 -11.63 -14.37
CA LEU A 128 -12.31 -10.59 -13.68
C LEU A 128 -10.82 -10.73 -13.84
N SER A 129 -10.36 -11.79 -14.51
CA SER A 129 -8.93 -12.00 -14.75
C SER A 129 -8.39 -11.04 -15.80
N ILE A 130 -7.21 -10.50 -15.55
CA ILE A 130 -6.46 -9.68 -16.51
C ILE A 130 -5.52 -10.57 -17.32
N VAL A 131 -5.50 -10.41 -18.62
CA VAL A 131 -4.55 -11.09 -19.50
C VAL A 131 -3.12 -10.75 -19.10
N GLY A 132 -2.33 -11.76 -18.81
CA GLY A 132 -0.97 -11.60 -18.29
C GLY A 132 -0.85 -11.44 -16.76
N GLY A 133 -1.99 -11.33 -16.07
CA GLY A 133 -2.06 -11.17 -14.61
C GLY A 133 -1.93 -9.73 -14.13
N THR A 134 -2.51 -9.48 -12.97
CA THR A 134 -2.59 -8.15 -12.36
C THR A 134 -1.23 -7.59 -11.96
N THR A 135 -0.30 -8.43 -11.52
CA THR A 135 1.07 -8.03 -11.18
C THR A 135 1.82 -7.50 -12.39
N HIS A 136 1.67 -8.18 -13.55
CA HIS A 136 2.33 -7.75 -14.79
C HIS A 136 1.79 -6.41 -15.30
N LEU A 137 0.52 -6.12 -15.06
CA LEU A 137 -0.07 -4.84 -15.43
C LEU A 137 0.61 -3.64 -14.74
N VAL A 138 1.08 -3.81 -13.51
CA VAL A 138 1.55 -2.69 -12.68
C VAL A 138 3.03 -2.75 -12.31
N ASP A 139 3.76 -3.81 -12.64
CA ASP A 139 5.16 -3.98 -12.25
C ASP A 139 6.07 -2.83 -12.70
N SER A 140 5.77 -2.20 -13.83
CA SER A 140 6.52 -1.04 -14.36
C SER A 140 6.18 0.29 -13.66
N ILE A 141 5.09 0.36 -12.90
CA ILE A 141 4.59 1.59 -12.25
C ILE A 141 4.52 1.51 -10.72
N VAL A 142 5.12 0.46 -10.15
CA VAL A 142 5.25 0.30 -8.69
C VAL A 142 6.68 -0.10 -8.31
N LYS A 143 7.03 0.04 -7.06
CA LYS A 143 8.35 -0.40 -6.56
C LYS A 143 8.46 -1.90 -6.35
N PHE A 144 7.33 -2.56 -6.16
CA PHE A 144 7.22 -3.98 -5.87
C PHE A 144 5.82 -4.44 -6.20
N ALA A 145 5.72 -5.52 -6.95
CA ALA A 145 4.47 -6.20 -7.26
C ALA A 145 4.59 -7.69 -6.92
N SER A 146 3.56 -8.26 -6.29
CA SER A 146 3.53 -9.68 -5.94
C SER A 146 2.11 -10.18 -5.74
N ILE A 147 1.97 -11.50 -5.61
CA ILE A 147 0.73 -12.16 -5.23
C ILE A 147 0.90 -12.67 -3.79
N ALA A 148 -0.07 -12.39 -2.93
CA ALA A 148 -0.15 -13.04 -1.63
C ALA A 148 -0.76 -14.43 -1.81
N GLY A 149 0.08 -15.45 -1.79
CA GLY A 149 -0.28 -16.81 -2.23
C GLY A 149 -1.13 -17.62 -1.23
N SER A 150 -1.34 -17.15 0.00
CA SER A 150 -2.14 -17.84 1.00
C SER A 150 -2.53 -16.92 2.15
N ALA A 151 -3.58 -17.24 2.90
CA ALA A 151 -3.94 -16.53 4.13
C ALA A 151 -2.79 -16.50 5.14
N ALA A 152 -1.99 -17.56 5.20
CA ALA A 152 -0.84 -17.64 6.11
C ALA A 152 0.24 -16.59 5.80
N THR A 153 0.37 -16.17 4.55
CA THR A 153 1.44 -15.24 4.11
C THR A 153 0.96 -13.80 3.87
N VAL A 154 -0.36 -13.56 3.80
CA VAL A 154 -0.91 -12.25 3.43
C VAL A 154 -0.47 -11.14 4.39
N PHE A 155 -0.49 -11.40 5.70
CA PHE A 155 -0.04 -10.43 6.72
C PHE A 155 1.43 -10.00 6.50
N GLU A 156 2.33 -10.95 6.32
CA GLU A 156 3.75 -10.67 6.11
C GLU A 156 4.01 -10.04 4.74
N SER A 157 3.27 -10.42 3.72
CA SER A 157 3.38 -9.83 2.38
C SER A 157 3.02 -8.34 2.40
N ILE A 158 1.93 -7.97 3.09
CA ILE A 158 1.50 -6.57 3.22
C ILE A 158 2.49 -5.76 4.06
N THR A 159 2.94 -6.31 5.20
CA THR A 159 3.92 -5.60 6.02
C THR A 159 5.23 -5.37 5.29
N ARG A 160 5.71 -6.36 4.51
CA ARG A 160 6.87 -6.22 3.63
C ARG A 160 6.65 -5.18 2.52
N ALA A 161 5.50 -5.19 1.87
CA ALA A 161 5.15 -4.20 0.86
C ALA A 161 5.18 -2.78 1.45
N GLY A 162 4.62 -2.58 2.64
CA GLY A 162 4.67 -1.30 3.35
C GLY A 162 6.08 -0.84 3.71
N GLU A 163 6.97 -1.75 4.11
CA GLU A 163 8.38 -1.43 4.31
C GLU A 163 9.07 -0.97 3.04
N ILE A 164 8.82 -1.67 1.93
CA ILE A 164 9.39 -1.33 0.62
C ILE A 164 8.87 0.03 0.14
N ALA A 165 7.57 0.28 0.30
CA ALA A 165 6.95 1.55 -0.09
C ALA A 165 7.60 2.75 0.59
N GLN A 166 7.96 2.62 1.86
CA GLN A 166 8.52 3.72 2.68
C GLN A 166 10.03 3.92 2.52
N ARG A 167 10.77 2.98 1.92
CA ARG A 167 12.22 3.14 1.64
C ARG A 167 12.44 4.11 0.49
N ASN A 168 13.46 4.94 0.60
CA ASN A 168 13.82 5.88 -0.46
C ASN A 168 14.45 5.18 -1.69
N PRO A 169 14.10 5.62 -2.92
CA PRO A 169 12.99 6.53 -3.22
C PRO A 169 11.66 5.91 -2.80
N LYS A 170 10.80 6.68 -2.09
CA LYS A 170 9.46 6.20 -1.68
C LYS A 170 8.60 5.95 -2.92
N GLY A 171 7.53 5.18 -2.77
CA GLY A 171 6.59 4.94 -3.88
C GLY A 171 5.61 3.83 -3.60
N PRO A 172 4.62 3.62 -4.47
CA PRO A 172 3.59 2.61 -4.31
C PRO A 172 4.16 1.20 -4.42
N THR A 173 3.53 0.27 -3.71
CA THR A 173 3.70 -1.18 -3.86
C THR A 173 2.36 -1.83 -4.10
N TYR A 174 2.36 -3.00 -4.70
CA TYR A 174 1.16 -3.69 -5.12
C TYR A 174 1.16 -5.15 -4.68
N LEU A 175 -0.01 -5.63 -4.26
CA LEU A 175 -0.29 -7.04 -3.99
C LEU A 175 -1.62 -7.46 -4.61
N ALA A 176 -1.63 -8.61 -5.28
CA ALA A 176 -2.85 -9.30 -5.64
C ALA A 176 -3.22 -10.29 -4.53
N VAL A 177 -4.50 -10.37 -4.18
CA VAL A 177 -5.02 -11.32 -3.19
C VAL A 177 -6.25 -12.00 -3.78
N SER A 178 -6.20 -13.33 -3.90
CA SER A 178 -7.30 -14.08 -4.43
C SER A 178 -8.47 -14.24 -3.44
N THR A 179 -9.66 -14.53 -3.97
CA THR A 179 -10.87 -14.71 -3.17
C THR A 179 -10.72 -15.86 -2.17
N GLU A 180 -10.11 -16.98 -2.58
CA GLU A 180 -9.84 -18.09 -1.67
C GLU A 180 -8.88 -17.71 -0.53
N THR A 181 -7.90 -16.87 -0.80
CA THR A 181 -6.98 -16.36 0.24
C THR A 181 -7.70 -15.46 1.23
N LEU A 182 -8.62 -14.62 0.75
CA LEU A 182 -9.44 -13.76 1.62
C LEU A 182 -10.34 -14.54 2.55
N MET A 183 -10.90 -15.65 2.07
CA MET A 183 -11.87 -16.48 2.80
C MET A 183 -11.21 -17.62 3.60
N ASP A 184 -9.93 -17.89 3.42
CA ASP A 184 -9.24 -18.96 4.14
C ASP A 184 -8.89 -18.56 5.57
N ASN A 185 -8.73 -19.58 6.43
CA ASN A 185 -8.36 -19.36 7.83
C ASN A 185 -6.97 -18.75 7.95
N TRP A 186 -6.86 -17.72 8.76
CA TRP A 186 -5.58 -17.13 9.15
C TRP A 186 -5.32 -17.35 10.63
N THR A 187 -4.08 -17.68 10.96
CA THR A 187 -3.62 -17.75 12.36
C THR A 187 -2.67 -16.57 12.59
N PRO A 188 -3.04 -15.65 13.49
CA PRO A 188 -2.14 -14.55 13.84
C PRO A 188 -0.79 -15.06 14.34
N PRO A 189 0.34 -14.44 13.93
CA PRO A 189 1.64 -14.84 14.43
C PRO A 189 1.76 -14.55 15.93
N GLU A 190 2.21 -15.52 16.73
CA GLU A 190 2.43 -15.34 18.18
C GLU A 190 3.41 -14.20 18.48
N ARG A 191 4.42 -14.02 17.65
CA ARG A 191 5.45 -12.99 17.78
C ARG A 191 5.66 -12.28 16.45
N PRO A 192 4.79 -11.32 16.10
CA PRO A 192 4.96 -10.58 14.87
C PRO A 192 6.29 -9.79 14.92
N ARG A 193 7.07 -9.87 13.83
CA ARG A 193 8.33 -9.13 13.73
C ARG A 193 8.10 -7.62 13.86
N LYS A 194 9.08 -6.90 14.37
CA LYS A 194 9.06 -5.44 14.36
C LYS A 194 9.30 -4.94 12.93
N ILE A 195 8.51 -3.97 12.52
CA ILE A 195 8.75 -3.25 11.25
C ILE A 195 9.84 -2.22 11.51
N PRO A 196 11.01 -2.33 10.86
CA PRO A 196 12.07 -1.35 11.03
C PRO A 196 11.66 -0.03 10.38
N ALA A 197 12.10 1.09 10.97
CA ALA A 197 12.00 2.38 10.30
C ALA A 197 12.79 2.36 8.98
N ALA A 198 12.28 3.09 7.99
CA ALA A 198 13.02 3.23 6.74
C ALA A 198 14.41 3.86 7.00
N PRO A 199 15.48 3.34 6.39
CA PRO A 199 16.82 3.90 6.58
C PRO A 199 16.87 5.32 6.03
N LYS A 200 17.45 6.23 6.78
CA LYS A 200 17.74 7.60 6.32
C LYS A 200 18.94 7.55 5.38
N LEU A 201 18.77 8.09 4.16
CA LEU A 201 19.90 8.32 3.27
C LEU A 201 20.63 9.59 3.69
N GLN A 202 21.95 9.53 3.70
CA GLN A 202 22.79 10.68 3.99
C GLN A 202 23.85 10.80 2.88
N SER A 203 24.16 12.04 2.49
CA SER A 203 25.29 12.30 1.62
C SER A 203 26.61 12.00 2.34
N SER A 204 27.63 11.61 1.60
CA SER A 204 28.98 11.46 2.19
C SER A 204 29.49 12.81 2.72
N PRO A 205 30.27 12.84 3.80
CA PRO A 205 30.88 14.07 4.28
C PRO A 205 31.64 14.84 3.20
N ASP A 206 32.40 14.14 2.36
CA ASP A 206 33.15 14.75 1.25
C ASP A 206 32.25 15.45 0.22
N ALA A 207 31.07 14.88 -0.09
CA ALA A 207 30.12 15.50 -0.99
C ALA A 207 29.51 16.77 -0.37
N VAL A 208 29.24 16.76 0.93
CA VAL A 208 28.77 17.95 1.67
C VAL A 208 29.83 19.04 1.67
N ASP A 209 31.08 18.71 1.93
CA ASP A 209 32.22 19.67 1.91
C ASP A 209 32.45 20.26 0.53
N GLN A 210 32.35 19.42 -0.53
CA GLN A 210 32.47 19.91 -1.91
C GLN A 210 31.34 20.89 -2.25
N LEU A 211 30.10 20.57 -1.88
CA LEU A 211 28.95 21.47 -2.06
C LEU A 211 29.15 22.80 -1.31
N GLY A 212 29.59 22.74 -0.05
CA GLY A 212 29.91 23.95 0.75
C GLY A 212 30.92 24.85 0.04
N LYS A 213 32.02 24.30 -0.43
CA LYS A 213 33.05 25.06 -1.19
C LYS A 213 32.55 25.68 -2.48
N LEU A 214 31.59 25.00 -3.16
CA LEU A 214 30.96 25.55 -4.36
C LEU A 214 30.04 26.74 -4.02
N LEU A 215 29.26 26.61 -2.97
CA LEU A 215 28.33 27.65 -2.51
C LEU A 215 29.05 28.89 -2.00
N GLU A 216 30.16 28.73 -1.24
CA GLU A 216 31.01 29.85 -0.79
C GLU A 216 31.57 30.70 -1.94
N LYS A 217 31.81 30.08 -3.09
CA LYS A 217 32.35 30.76 -4.28
C LYS A 217 31.25 31.30 -5.21
N ALA A 218 30.02 30.85 -5.05
CA ALA A 218 28.92 31.21 -5.92
C ALA A 218 28.47 32.65 -5.68
N LYS A 219 28.32 33.44 -6.76
CA LYS A 219 27.78 34.81 -6.68
C LYS A 219 26.27 34.84 -6.67
N ASN A 220 25.64 33.92 -7.41
CA ASN A 220 24.19 33.80 -7.56
C ASN A 220 23.79 32.31 -7.54
N PRO A 221 23.82 31.66 -6.37
CA PRO A 221 23.44 30.25 -6.28
C PRO A 221 21.93 30.09 -6.52
N VAL A 222 21.54 29.03 -7.22
CA VAL A 222 20.15 28.64 -7.41
C VAL A 222 19.99 27.21 -6.94
N VAL A 223 19.02 26.98 -6.05
CA VAL A 223 18.71 25.67 -5.52
C VAL A 223 17.42 25.15 -6.16
N LEU A 224 17.52 24.05 -6.90
CA LEU A 224 16.37 23.37 -7.47
C LEU A 224 16.03 22.16 -6.61
N THR A 225 14.82 22.12 -6.10
CA THR A 225 14.34 21.01 -5.26
C THR A 225 13.00 20.51 -5.77
N GLU A 226 12.81 19.20 -5.81
CA GLU A 226 11.51 18.60 -6.16
C GLU A 226 10.63 18.43 -4.92
N SER A 227 11.15 17.75 -3.90
CA SER A 227 10.34 17.29 -2.76
C SER A 227 10.91 17.66 -1.38
N ALA A 228 11.93 18.52 -1.34
CA ALA A 228 12.56 18.91 -0.08
C ALA A 228 11.61 19.59 0.91
N GLY A 229 10.53 20.22 0.41
CA GLY A 229 9.51 20.83 1.27
C GLY A 229 8.48 19.87 1.90
N ARG A 230 8.54 18.57 1.60
CA ARG A 230 7.58 17.59 2.16
C ARG A 230 7.79 17.30 3.64
N GLU A 231 9.02 17.48 4.13
CA GLU A 231 9.34 17.33 5.54
C GLU A 231 9.65 18.70 6.12
N ILE A 232 8.93 19.09 7.18
CA ILE A 232 9.03 20.43 7.78
C ILE A 232 10.46 20.78 8.23
N GLU A 233 11.22 19.79 8.70
CA GLU A 233 12.61 19.98 9.11
C GLU A 233 13.49 20.35 7.91
N THR A 234 13.30 19.66 6.77
CA THR A 234 14.03 19.95 5.54
C THR A 234 13.64 21.30 4.97
N TYR A 235 12.33 21.63 4.98
CA TYR A 235 11.84 22.96 4.57
C TYR A 235 12.47 24.06 5.41
N ASN A 236 12.44 23.93 6.74
CA ASN A 236 13.01 24.91 7.65
C ASN A 236 14.54 25.05 7.51
N ALA A 237 15.23 23.95 7.19
CA ALA A 237 16.66 24.01 6.90
C ALA A 237 16.93 24.77 5.60
N LEU A 238 16.13 24.53 4.57
CA LEU A 238 16.26 25.21 3.27
C LEU A 238 15.97 26.73 3.37
N VAL A 239 14.98 27.12 4.18
CA VAL A 239 14.68 28.55 4.42
C VAL A 239 15.81 29.28 5.17
N LYS A 240 16.58 28.57 5.99
CA LYS A 240 17.72 29.14 6.71
C LYS A 240 19.00 29.21 5.88
N PHE A 241 19.05 28.43 4.83
CA PHE A 241 20.16 28.34 3.90
C PHE A 241 20.15 29.52 2.91
#